data_7df16bda2d5687681b4d19d3bda0ffd4
#
_entry.id   7df16bda2d5687681b4d19d3bda0ffd4
#
_cell.length_a   1.000
_cell.length_b   1.000
_cell.length_c   1.000
_cell.angle_alpha   90.00
_cell.angle_beta   90.00
_cell.angle_gamma   90.00
#
_symmetry.space_group_name_H-M   'P 1'
#
loop_
_entity.id
_entity.type
_entity.pdbx_description
1 polymer ?
#
loop_
_entity_poly.entity_id
_entity_poly.type
_entity_poly.pdbx_seq_one_letter_code
_entity_poly.pdbx_strand_id
1 'polypeptide(L)'
;YIDILGSFDVAKRTAEGWVINYQNFYWTLFITICWTVSNVALGVGLGMVLALALNTPGLRFKAVYRVLLILPWAIPNYITALIWKALFHQQFGAINQAIQMFGGEPVAWFDGVFSSFITGLATNGWLSFPFMMVVILGGLQSISADMYEAATVEGATRRQQFWSITLPLLKPTLVPAVILSV
;
A
#
# COMPACT_ATOMS: atom_id res chain seq x y z
N TYR A 1 13.15 18.28 -25.67
CA TYR A 1 13.39 16.94 -25.08
C TYR A 1 14.86 16.78 -24.67
N ILE A 2 15.82 17.20 -25.50
CA ILE A 2 17.26 17.07 -25.20
C ILE A 2 17.63 17.89 -23.94
N ASP A 3 17.05 19.07 -23.76
CA ASP A 3 17.32 19.94 -22.60
C ASP A 3 16.74 19.36 -21.31
N ILE A 4 15.63 18.62 -21.38
CA ILE A 4 15.02 17.98 -20.22
C ILE A 4 15.85 16.78 -19.74
N LEU A 5 16.38 15.99 -20.66
CA LEU A 5 17.18 14.79 -20.36
C LEU A 5 18.65 15.13 -20.09
N GLY A 6 19.15 16.29 -20.59
CA GLY A 6 20.54 16.72 -20.42
C GLY A 6 20.83 17.47 -19.13
N SER A 7 19.81 17.93 -18.39
CA SER A 7 20.02 18.66 -17.13
C SER A 7 20.08 17.73 -15.94
N PHE A 8 21.28 17.35 -15.51
CA PHE A 8 21.51 16.57 -14.29
C PHE A 8 21.48 17.39 -12.98
N ASP A 9 21.05 18.64 -13.04
CA ASP A 9 20.99 19.56 -11.90
C ASP A 9 19.86 19.21 -10.92
N VAL A 10 19.94 18.04 -10.30
CA VAL A 10 18.96 17.56 -9.30
C VAL A 10 19.02 18.38 -8.02
N ALA A 11 20.21 18.87 -7.64
CA ALA A 11 20.42 19.71 -6.48
C ALA A 11 21.37 20.84 -6.81
N LYS A 12 21.03 22.07 -6.43
CA LYS A 12 21.88 23.25 -6.59
C LYS A 12 22.30 23.76 -5.22
N ARG A 13 23.57 24.15 -5.10
CA ARG A 13 24.10 24.81 -3.91
C ARG A 13 23.80 26.29 -4.01
N THR A 14 22.94 26.79 -3.12
CA THR A 14 22.66 28.21 -2.93
C THR A 14 23.40 28.74 -1.72
N ALA A 15 23.37 30.06 -1.49
CA ALA A 15 23.96 30.68 -0.32
C ALA A 15 23.39 30.18 1.02
N GLU A 16 22.18 29.65 1.01
CA GLU A 16 21.45 29.11 2.17
C GLU A 16 21.59 27.58 2.32
N GLY A 17 22.29 26.89 1.40
CA GLY A 17 22.50 25.45 1.45
C GLY A 17 22.13 24.72 0.16
N TRP A 18 21.92 23.40 0.26
CA TRP A 18 21.51 22.57 -0.86
C TRP A 18 20.00 22.67 -1.09
N VAL A 19 19.60 23.12 -2.28
CA VAL A 19 18.19 23.18 -2.70
C VAL A 19 17.94 22.15 -3.78
N ILE A 20 16.91 21.32 -3.58
CA ILE A 20 16.49 20.31 -4.57
C ILE A 20 15.68 21.00 -5.66
N ASN A 21 16.04 20.75 -6.92
CA ASN A 21 15.26 21.19 -8.06
C ASN A 21 14.10 20.23 -8.32
N TYR A 22 12.94 20.51 -7.73
CA TYR A 22 11.73 19.68 -7.85
C TYR A 22 11.17 19.58 -9.28
N GLN A 23 11.59 20.44 -10.20
CA GLN A 23 11.20 20.41 -11.61
C GLN A 23 12.16 19.54 -12.45
N ASN A 24 13.21 19.01 -11.84
CA ASN A 24 14.17 18.15 -12.54
C ASN A 24 13.54 16.80 -12.88
N PHE A 25 13.75 16.35 -14.13
CA PHE A 25 13.23 15.06 -14.61
C PHE A 25 13.66 13.87 -13.75
N TYR A 26 14.94 13.80 -13.39
CA TYR A 26 15.47 12.66 -12.61
C TYR A 26 14.94 12.64 -11.18
N TRP A 27 14.73 13.82 -10.57
CA TRP A 27 14.07 13.90 -9.26
C TRP A 27 12.62 13.39 -9.33
N THR A 28 11.87 13.85 -10.33
CA THR A 28 10.48 13.43 -10.53
C THR A 28 10.40 11.93 -10.81
N LEU A 29 11.30 11.41 -11.66
CA LEU A 29 11.39 9.97 -11.95
C LEU A 29 11.68 9.17 -10.69
N PHE A 30 12.65 9.60 -9.87
CA PHE A 30 12.98 8.93 -8.60
C PHE A 30 11.78 8.88 -7.65
N ILE A 31 11.12 10.03 -7.44
CA ILE A 31 9.92 10.09 -6.58
C ILE A 31 8.79 9.21 -7.13
N THR A 32 8.58 9.19 -8.45
CA THR A 32 7.57 8.35 -9.09
C THR A 32 7.86 6.86 -8.87
N ILE A 33 9.13 6.44 -9.02
CA ILE A 33 9.52 5.05 -8.74
C ILE A 33 9.30 4.71 -7.26
N CYS A 34 9.74 5.57 -6.35
CA CYS A 34 9.51 5.38 -4.91
C CYS A 34 8.02 5.29 -4.59
N TRP A 35 7.22 6.17 -5.18
CA TRP A 35 5.75 6.18 -5.03
C TRP A 35 5.13 4.87 -5.49
N THR A 36 5.44 4.45 -6.71
CA THR A 36 4.91 3.21 -7.29
C THR A 36 5.29 1.99 -6.46
N VAL A 37 6.58 1.83 -6.13
CA VAL A 37 7.07 0.70 -5.34
C VAL A 37 6.41 0.67 -3.96
N SER A 38 6.32 1.82 -3.28
CA SER A 38 5.73 1.92 -1.94
C SER A 38 4.23 1.59 -1.96
N ASN A 39 3.49 2.08 -2.95
CA ASN A 39 2.05 1.81 -3.08
C ASN A 39 1.78 0.34 -3.39
N VAL A 40 2.53 -0.25 -4.33
CA VAL A 40 2.40 -1.67 -4.67
C VAL A 40 2.74 -2.54 -3.45
N ALA A 41 3.86 -2.25 -2.78
CA ALA A 41 4.26 -2.99 -1.59
C ALA A 41 3.21 -2.90 -0.47
N LEU A 42 2.65 -1.71 -0.24
CA LEU A 42 1.60 -1.50 0.76
C LEU A 42 0.31 -2.24 0.37
N GLY A 43 -0.15 -2.08 -0.87
CA GLY A 43 -1.37 -2.72 -1.37
C GLY A 43 -1.29 -4.24 -1.35
N VAL A 44 -0.18 -4.81 -1.87
CA VAL A 44 0.06 -6.26 -1.84
C VAL A 44 0.23 -6.76 -0.41
N GLY A 45 0.98 -6.05 0.43
CA GLY A 45 1.22 -6.42 1.83
C GLY A 45 -0.07 -6.46 2.65
N LEU A 46 -0.84 -5.37 2.65
CA LEU A 46 -2.12 -5.31 3.34
C LEU A 46 -3.13 -6.30 2.74
N GLY A 47 -3.22 -6.36 1.40
CA GLY A 47 -4.09 -7.29 0.71
C GLY A 47 -3.77 -8.75 1.06
N MET A 48 -2.48 -9.11 1.12
CA MET A 48 -2.03 -10.46 1.51
C MET A 48 -2.42 -10.81 2.95
N VAL A 49 -2.12 -9.93 3.89
CA VAL A 49 -2.45 -10.15 5.31
C VAL A 49 -3.96 -10.35 5.50
N LEU A 50 -4.77 -9.48 4.90
CA LEU A 50 -6.21 -9.55 5.01
C LEU A 50 -6.80 -10.75 4.27
N ALA A 51 -6.28 -11.10 3.09
CA ALA A 51 -6.71 -12.28 2.33
C ALA A 51 -6.39 -13.58 3.10
N LEU A 52 -5.20 -13.70 3.68
CA LEU A 52 -4.83 -14.84 4.51
C LEU A 52 -5.74 -14.94 5.75
N ALA A 53 -6.01 -13.83 6.43
CA ALA A 53 -6.93 -13.79 7.56
C ALA A 53 -8.33 -14.25 7.15
N LEU A 54 -8.86 -13.74 6.04
CA LEU A 54 -10.16 -14.15 5.51
C LEU A 54 -10.18 -15.58 4.98
N ASN A 55 -9.04 -16.14 4.57
CA ASN A 55 -8.95 -17.54 4.10
C ASN A 55 -8.84 -18.56 5.23
N THR A 56 -8.72 -18.12 6.48
CA THR A 56 -8.62 -19.01 7.64
C THR A 56 -9.86 -19.92 7.73
N PRO A 57 -9.68 -21.25 7.84
CA PRO A 57 -10.78 -22.18 8.07
C PRO A 57 -11.52 -21.90 9.38
N GLY A 58 -12.84 -22.02 9.39
CA GLY A 58 -13.65 -21.83 10.59
C GLY A 58 -13.88 -20.37 11.00
N LEU A 59 -13.44 -19.39 10.23
CA LEU A 59 -13.71 -17.98 10.52
C LEU A 59 -15.22 -17.69 10.48
N ARG A 60 -15.80 -17.36 11.64
CA ARG A 60 -17.20 -16.94 11.76
C ARG A 60 -17.41 -15.58 11.09
N PHE A 61 -18.57 -15.37 10.46
CA PHE A 61 -18.96 -14.11 9.82
C PHE A 61 -18.01 -13.65 8.69
N LYS A 62 -17.33 -14.58 8.01
CA LYS A 62 -16.40 -14.30 6.90
C LYS A 62 -17.00 -13.37 5.83
N ALA A 63 -18.28 -13.55 5.50
CA ALA A 63 -18.97 -12.70 4.53
C ALA A 63 -19.09 -11.25 5.01
N VAL A 64 -19.38 -11.03 6.30
CA VAL A 64 -19.48 -9.70 6.88
C VAL A 64 -18.13 -8.97 6.84
N TYR A 65 -17.06 -9.64 7.26
CA TYR A 65 -15.72 -9.05 7.17
C TYR A 65 -15.33 -8.70 5.73
N ARG A 66 -15.62 -9.58 4.77
CA ARG A 66 -15.37 -9.30 3.34
C ARG A 66 -16.11 -8.06 2.88
N VAL A 67 -17.40 -7.92 3.19
CA VAL A 67 -18.20 -6.74 2.81
C VAL A 67 -17.63 -5.48 3.45
N LEU A 68 -17.32 -5.50 4.74
CA LEU A 68 -16.76 -4.34 5.45
C LEU A 68 -15.40 -3.91 4.87
N LEU A 69 -14.54 -4.86 4.49
CA LEU A 69 -13.22 -4.57 3.93
C LEU A 69 -13.28 -4.08 2.46
N ILE A 70 -14.37 -4.33 1.75
CA ILE A 70 -14.58 -3.82 0.39
C ILE A 70 -15.23 -2.42 0.39
N LEU A 71 -15.86 -1.99 1.50
CA LEU A 71 -16.51 -0.69 1.60
C LEU A 71 -15.64 0.51 1.17
N PRO A 72 -14.35 0.59 1.51
CA PRO A 72 -13.51 1.70 1.04
C PRO A 72 -13.49 1.85 -0.47
N TRP A 73 -13.57 0.75 -1.21
CA TRP A 73 -13.57 0.74 -2.66
C TRP A 73 -14.92 1.14 -3.28
N ALA A 74 -16.01 1.02 -2.53
CA ALA A 74 -17.35 1.44 -2.97
C ALA A 74 -17.55 2.95 -2.91
N ILE A 75 -16.71 3.69 -2.16
CA ILE A 75 -16.79 5.14 -2.02
C ILE A 75 -16.01 5.80 -3.18
N PRO A 76 -16.58 6.81 -3.86
CA PRO A 76 -15.85 7.54 -4.89
C PRO A 76 -14.51 8.09 -4.37
N ASN A 77 -13.44 7.88 -5.13
CA ASN A 77 -12.06 8.18 -4.72
C ASN A 77 -11.87 9.65 -4.29
N TYR A 78 -12.53 10.60 -4.96
CA TYR A 78 -12.43 12.02 -4.61
C TYR A 78 -13.04 12.32 -3.23
N ILE A 79 -14.14 11.65 -2.85
CA ILE A 79 -14.74 11.81 -1.51
C ILE A 79 -13.78 11.26 -0.45
N THR A 80 -13.23 10.08 -0.68
CA THR A 80 -12.24 9.50 0.22
C THR A 80 -11.03 10.40 0.35
N ALA A 81 -10.50 10.97 -0.74
CA ALA A 81 -9.37 11.89 -0.70
C ALA A 81 -9.68 13.15 0.14
N LEU A 82 -10.90 13.71 0.04
CA LEU A 82 -11.31 14.86 0.85
C LEU A 82 -11.42 14.50 2.35
N ILE A 83 -11.95 13.31 2.66
CA ILE A 83 -12.03 12.82 4.05
C ILE A 83 -10.61 12.67 4.62
N TRP A 84 -9.70 12.04 3.89
CA TRP A 84 -8.32 11.87 4.33
C TRP A 84 -7.58 13.22 4.47
N LYS A 85 -7.82 14.17 3.56
CA LYS A 85 -7.29 15.53 3.69
C LYS A 85 -7.78 16.21 4.98
N ALA A 86 -9.03 16.03 5.37
CA ALA A 86 -9.56 16.53 6.62
C ALA A 86 -8.96 15.83 7.84
N LEU A 87 -8.76 14.51 7.78
CA LEU A 87 -8.12 13.72 8.84
C LEU A 87 -6.68 14.15 9.10
N PHE A 88 -5.94 14.51 8.05
CA PHE A 88 -4.56 15.01 8.12
C PHE A 88 -4.47 16.54 8.32
N HIS A 89 -5.57 17.23 8.60
CA HIS A 89 -5.50 18.68 8.81
C HIS A 89 -4.70 19.00 10.07
N GLN A 90 -3.79 20.01 9.96
CA GLN A 90 -2.83 20.31 11.01
C GLN A 90 -3.50 20.67 12.35
N GLN A 91 -4.54 21.52 12.33
CA GLN A 91 -5.15 22.07 13.54
C GLN A 91 -6.29 21.22 14.10
N PHE A 92 -7.16 20.68 13.23
CA PHE A 92 -8.37 19.95 13.65
C PHE A 92 -8.46 18.50 13.14
N GLY A 93 -7.42 18.01 12.46
CA GLY A 93 -7.41 16.64 11.95
C GLY A 93 -7.32 15.61 13.06
N ALA A 94 -8.11 14.54 12.96
CA ALA A 94 -8.18 13.47 13.96
C ALA A 94 -6.81 12.80 14.19
N ILE A 95 -5.96 12.73 13.16
CA ILE A 95 -4.62 12.13 13.28
C ILE A 95 -3.75 12.95 14.21
N ASN A 96 -3.73 14.27 14.05
CA ASN A 96 -2.97 15.16 14.96
C ASN A 96 -3.57 15.16 16.38
N GLN A 97 -4.89 15.09 16.51
CA GLN A 97 -5.52 14.94 17.83
C GLN A 97 -5.06 13.63 18.52
N ALA A 98 -5.01 12.53 17.79
CA ALA A 98 -4.48 11.28 18.32
C ALA A 98 -3.00 11.41 18.73
N ILE A 99 -2.15 12.04 17.91
CA ILE A 99 -0.73 12.28 18.24
C ILE A 99 -0.61 13.08 19.53
N GLN A 100 -1.41 14.14 19.69
CA GLN A 100 -1.43 14.99 20.90
C GLN A 100 -1.90 14.22 22.14
N MET A 101 -2.86 13.28 22.02
CA MET A 101 -3.29 12.41 23.12
C MET A 101 -2.14 11.55 23.66
N PHE A 102 -1.17 11.18 22.82
CA PHE A 102 0.03 10.45 23.22
C PHE A 102 1.23 11.38 23.56
N GLY A 103 0.99 12.68 23.68
CA GLY A 103 2.02 13.66 24.07
C GLY A 103 2.92 14.13 22.91
N GLY A 104 2.57 13.84 21.65
CA GLY A 104 3.30 14.31 20.48
C GLY A 104 2.86 15.72 20.04
N GLU A 105 3.71 16.39 19.26
CA GLU A 105 3.37 17.68 18.64
C GLU A 105 2.59 17.49 17.32
N PRO A 106 1.69 18.43 16.96
CA PRO A 106 0.94 18.35 15.72
C PRO A 106 1.87 18.51 14.50
N VAL A 107 1.72 17.63 13.54
CA VAL A 107 2.52 17.58 12.32
C VAL A 107 1.84 18.40 11.22
N ALA A 108 2.62 19.22 10.51
CA ALA A 108 2.20 19.90 9.28
C ALA A 108 2.34 18.95 8.08
N TRP A 109 1.35 18.10 7.88
CA TRP A 109 1.40 16.96 6.96
C TRP A 109 1.61 17.34 5.49
N PHE A 110 1.21 18.56 5.08
CA PHE A 110 1.26 18.98 3.67
C PHE A 110 2.41 19.95 3.36
N ASP A 111 3.21 20.34 4.35
CA ASP A 111 4.26 21.35 4.16
C ASP A 111 5.61 20.75 3.74
N GLY A 112 5.82 19.45 3.98
CA GLY A 112 7.05 18.75 3.63
C GLY A 112 6.85 17.70 2.54
N VAL A 113 7.89 17.43 1.73
CA VAL A 113 7.87 16.38 0.70
C VAL A 113 7.60 15.01 1.32
N PHE A 114 8.31 14.69 2.40
CA PHE A 114 8.16 13.39 3.07
C PHE A 114 6.80 13.22 3.74
N SER A 115 6.33 14.22 4.48
CA SER A 115 5.01 14.19 5.14
C SER A 115 3.87 14.10 4.11
N SER A 116 3.94 14.85 3.01
CA SER A 116 2.99 14.76 1.91
C SER A 116 3.02 13.39 1.24
N PHE A 117 4.21 12.79 1.07
CA PHE A 117 4.36 11.45 0.53
C PHE A 117 3.67 10.40 1.41
N ILE A 118 3.88 10.45 2.74
CA ILE A 118 3.24 9.55 3.70
C ILE A 118 1.72 9.72 3.71
N THR A 119 1.24 10.96 3.67
CA THR A 119 -0.20 11.28 3.61
C THR A 119 -0.85 10.67 2.36
N GLY A 120 -0.21 10.87 1.21
CA GLY A 120 -0.66 10.30 -0.05
C GLY A 120 -0.63 8.76 -0.02
N LEU A 121 0.46 8.17 0.49
CA LEU A 121 0.64 6.73 0.60
C LEU A 121 -0.43 6.09 1.52
N ALA A 122 -0.74 6.71 2.65
CA ALA A 122 -1.80 6.25 3.54
C ALA A 122 -3.18 6.30 2.88
N THR A 123 -3.48 7.42 2.19
CA THR A 123 -4.74 7.60 1.47
C THR A 123 -4.89 6.59 0.33
N ASN A 124 -3.85 6.44 -0.50
CA ASN A 124 -3.89 5.51 -1.62
C ASN A 124 -3.87 4.04 -1.15
N GLY A 125 -3.13 3.73 -0.11
CA GLY A 125 -3.13 2.40 0.51
C GLY A 125 -4.53 1.99 0.99
N TRP A 126 -5.27 2.92 1.61
CA TRP A 126 -6.67 2.72 1.99
C TRP A 126 -7.59 2.44 0.79
N LEU A 127 -7.35 3.08 -0.33
CA LEU A 127 -8.16 2.90 -1.55
C LEU A 127 -7.79 1.62 -2.32
N SER A 128 -6.53 1.21 -2.26
CA SER A 128 -6.00 0.13 -3.12
C SER A 128 -6.04 -1.26 -2.47
N PHE A 129 -5.95 -1.36 -1.13
CA PHE A 129 -5.86 -2.66 -0.47
C PHE A 129 -7.06 -3.58 -0.75
N PRO A 130 -8.33 -3.10 -0.89
CA PRO A 130 -9.45 -4.01 -1.11
C PRO A 130 -9.35 -4.76 -2.43
N PHE A 131 -8.86 -4.11 -3.49
CA PHE A 131 -8.61 -4.74 -4.78
C PHE A 131 -7.60 -5.88 -4.64
N MET A 132 -6.44 -5.60 -4.07
CA MET A 132 -5.41 -6.61 -3.85
C MET A 132 -5.88 -7.75 -2.94
N MET A 133 -6.63 -7.43 -1.88
CA MET A 133 -7.22 -8.43 -0.99
C MET A 133 -8.15 -9.38 -1.73
N VAL A 134 -9.03 -8.87 -2.59
CA VAL A 134 -9.98 -9.69 -3.35
C VAL A 134 -9.27 -10.59 -4.35
N VAL A 135 -8.30 -10.04 -5.09
CA VAL A 135 -7.50 -10.78 -6.08
C VAL A 135 -6.70 -11.90 -5.40
N ILE A 136 -6.01 -11.58 -4.30
CA ILE A 136 -5.22 -12.56 -3.55
C ILE A 136 -6.12 -13.62 -2.93
N LEU A 137 -7.26 -13.23 -2.36
CA LEU A 137 -8.21 -14.18 -1.78
C LEU A 137 -8.77 -15.15 -2.82
N GLY A 138 -9.07 -14.66 -4.03
CA GLY A 138 -9.46 -15.51 -5.17
C GLY A 138 -8.36 -16.48 -5.54
N GLY A 139 -7.11 -16.03 -5.63
CA GLY A 139 -5.94 -16.88 -5.88
C GLY A 139 -5.72 -17.93 -4.78
N LEU A 140 -5.86 -17.56 -3.50
CA LEU A 140 -5.76 -18.52 -2.39
C LEU A 140 -6.85 -19.60 -2.44
N GLN A 141 -8.05 -19.25 -2.86
CA GLN A 141 -9.18 -20.19 -2.96
C GLN A 141 -9.06 -21.13 -4.17
N SER A 142 -8.22 -20.84 -5.15
CA SER A 142 -7.95 -21.71 -6.28
C SER A 142 -6.90 -22.80 -5.99
N ILE A 143 -6.16 -22.68 -4.88
CA ILE A 143 -5.17 -23.66 -4.47
C ILE A 143 -5.90 -24.84 -3.80
N SER A 144 -5.66 -26.08 -4.29
CA SER A 144 -6.26 -27.29 -3.70
C SER A 144 -5.82 -27.50 -2.26
N ALA A 145 -6.77 -27.86 -1.40
CA ALA A 145 -6.50 -28.22 0.00
C ALA A 145 -5.55 -29.42 0.11
N ASP A 146 -5.64 -30.39 -0.83
CA ASP A 146 -4.82 -31.60 -0.84
C ASP A 146 -3.32 -31.27 -0.84
N MET A 147 -2.90 -30.17 -1.48
CA MET A 147 -1.50 -29.75 -1.48
C MET A 147 -1.01 -29.38 -0.08
N TYR A 148 -1.85 -28.75 0.71
CA TYR A 148 -1.52 -28.38 2.09
C TYR A 148 -1.58 -29.59 3.02
N GLU A 149 -2.51 -30.52 2.78
CA GLU A 149 -2.63 -31.76 3.53
C GLU A 149 -1.42 -32.67 3.29
N ALA A 150 -1.03 -32.88 2.03
CA ALA A 150 0.17 -33.63 1.68
C ALA A 150 1.43 -33.03 2.33
N ALA A 151 1.63 -31.71 2.22
CA ALA A 151 2.76 -31.04 2.84
C ALA A 151 2.75 -31.16 4.37
N THR A 152 1.57 -31.20 4.99
CA THR A 152 1.45 -31.41 6.44
C THR A 152 1.84 -32.82 6.84
N VAL A 153 1.46 -33.84 6.06
CA VAL A 153 1.86 -35.23 6.27
C VAL A 153 3.38 -35.40 6.15
N GLU A 154 4.00 -34.66 5.23
CA GLU A 154 5.47 -34.60 5.06
C GLU A 154 6.18 -33.77 6.17
N GLY A 155 5.45 -33.22 7.13
CA GLY A 155 5.99 -32.44 8.23
C GLY A 155 6.32 -30.98 7.94
N ALA A 156 5.84 -30.43 6.82
CA ALA A 156 6.08 -29.03 6.48
C ALA A 156 5.35 -28.09 7.45
N THR A 157 6.08 -27.14 7.99
CA THR A 157 5.53 -26.07 8.83
C THR A 157 4.69 -25.08 8.00
N ARG A 158 3.76 -24.35 8.62
CA ARG A 158 2.96 -23.31 7.94
C ARG A 158 3.80 -22.28 7.21
N ARG A 159 4.98 -21.92 7.76
CA ARG A 159 5.92 -21.00 7.10
C ARG A 159 6.50 -21.62 5.82
N GLN A 160 6.88 -22.88 5.85
CA GLN A 160 7.36 -23.60 4.65
C GLN A 160 6.25 -23.72 3.61
N GLN A 161 5.02 -24.09 4.00
CA GLN A 161 3.86 -24.11 3.11
C GLN A 161 3.59 -22.75 2.45
N PHE A 162 3.71 -21.64 3.21
CA PHE A 162 3.54 -20.30 2.66
C PHE A 162 4.57 -19.98 1.56
N TRP A 163 5.85 -20.23 1.82
CA TRP A 163 6.93 -19.89 0.88
C TRP A 163 7.04 -20.87 -0.30
N SER A 164 6.76 -22.16 -0.09
CA SER A 164 6.95 -23.21 -1.10
C SER A 164 5.69 -23.57 -1.88
N ILE A 165 4.49 -23.30 -1.34
CA ILE A 165 3.21 -23.62 -1.98
C ILE A 165 2.44 -22.34 -2.27
N THR A 166 2.07 -21.60 -1.22
CA THR A 166 1.14 -20.47 -1.33
C THR A 166 1.69 -19.38 -2.24
N LEU A 167 2.86 -18.85 -1.95
CA LEU A 167 3.43 -17.73 -2.69
C LEU A 167 3.78 -18.06 -4.15
N PRO A 168 4.39 -19.23 -4.49
CA PRO A 168 4.62 -19.61 -5.88
C PRO A 168 3.34 -19.78 -6.69
N LEU A 169 2.30 -20.37 -6.12
CA LEU A 169 1.02 -20.59 -6.79
C LEU A 169 0.17 -19.31 -6.91
N LEU A 170 0.41 -18.30 -6.07
CA LEU A 170 -0.20 -16.99 -6.21
C LEU A 170 0.46 -16.11 -7.27
N LYS A 171 1.70 -16.37 -7.67
CA LYS A 171 2.42 -15.54 -8.66
C LYS A 171 1.62 -15.27 -9.94
N PRO A 172 0.99 -16.27 -10.59
CA PRO A 172 0.21 -16.05 -11.81
C PRO A 172 -0.95 -15.06 -11.61
N THR A 173 -1.52 -15.01 -10.41
CA THR A 173 -2.61 -14.08 -10.04
C THR A 173 -2.07 -12.70 -9.62
N LEU A 174 -0.94 -12.68 -8.89
CA LEU A 174 -0.35 -11.44 -8.40
C LEU A 174 0.29 -10.59 -9.50
N VAL A 175 0.99 -11.20 -10.45
CA VAL A 175 1.72 -10.46 -11.50
C VAL A 175 0.80 -9.55 -12.31
N PRO A 176 -0.32 -10.01 -12.89
CA PRO A 176 -1.26 -9.13 -13.58
C PRO A 176 -1.86 -8.06 -12.67
N ALA A 177 -2.18 -8.39 -11.42
CA ALA A 177 -2.76 -7.44 -10.47
C ALA A 177 -1.78 -6.33 -10.11
N VAL A 178 -0.50 -6.65 -9.92
CA VAL A 178 0.57 -5.67 -9.69
C VAL A 178 0.75 -4.77 -10.90
N ILE A 179 0.78 -5.33 -12.12
CA ILE A 179 0.89 -4.53 -13.36
C ILE A 179 -0.29 -3.55 -13.50
N LEU A 180 -1.50 -3.97 -13.15
CA LEU A 180 -2.69 -3.11 -13.20
C LEU A 180 -2.73 -2.04 -12.12
N SER A 181 -1.95 -2.20 -11.04
CA SER A 181 -1.91 -1.25 -9.92
C SER A 181 -0.80 -0.21 -10.03
N VAL A 182 0.09 -0.34 -11.03
CA VAL A 182 1.16 0.62 -11.39
C VAL A 182 0.62 1.68 -12.33
#